data_884e730253409eb6619262715722f64e
#
_entry.id   884e730253409eb6619262715722f64e
#
_cell.length_a   1.000
_cell.length_b   1.000
_cell.length_c   1.000
_cell.angle_alpha   90.00
_cell.angle_beta   90.00
_cell.angle_gamma   90.00
#
_symmetry.space_group_name_H-M   'P 1'
#
loop_
_entity.id
_entity.type
_entity.pdbx_description
1 polymer ?
#
loop_
_entity_poly.entity_id
_entity_poly.type
_entity_poly.pdbx_seq_one_letter_code
_entity_poly.pdbx_strand_id
1 'polypeptide(L)'
;MATQRKLGRTADQRKALLRNQVTNLIWYGRIETTLARAKEVRSVAEKMITLAVREYDKTVDVQKSYHNDKGQIVEVTVTNDMPEKLHARRLMMAYLYDLQEQKTAEESKYYQ
;
A
#
# COMPACT_ATOMS: atom_id res chain seq x y z
N MET A 1 1.42 -8.09 -31.64
CA MET A 1 1.07 -6.79 -31.04
C MET A 1 1.59 -6.71 -29.61
N ALA A 2 2.13 -5.58 -29.23
CA ALA A 2 2.54 -5.39 -27.86
C ALA A 2 1.29 -5.35 -26.95
N THR A 3 1.31 -6.13 -25.86
CA THR A 3 0.22 -6.16 -24.87
C THR A 3 0.27 -4.97 -23.93
N GLN A 4 1.37 -4.20 -23.95
CA GLN A 4 1.58 -3.05 -23.07
C GLN A 4 1.99 -1.83 -23.90
N ARG A 5 1.46 -0.67 -23.53
CA ARG A 5 1.84 0.59 -24.15
C ARG A 5 3.17 1.08 -23.61
N LYS A 6 4.04 1.54 -24.49
CA LYS A 6 5.36 2.08 -24.11
C LYS A 6 5.28 3.51 -23.58
N LEU A 7 4.22 4.24 -23.90
CA LEU A 7 3.98 5.62 -23.48
C LEU A 7 5.10 6.61 -23.88
N GLY A 8 5.82 6.28 -24.97
CA GLY A 8 6.93 7.12 -25.45
C GLY A 8 8.15 7.12 -24.54
N ARG A 9 8.30 6.14 -23.66
CA ARG A 9 9.34 6.12 -22.63
C ARG A 9 10.12 4.81 -22.64
N THR A 10 11.33 4.85 -22.07
CA THR A 10 12.09 3.63 -21.80
C THR A 10 11.37 2.77 -20.76
N ALA A 11 11.77 1.50 -20.64
CA ALA A 11 11.16 0.57 -19.70
C ALA A 11 11.22 1.11 -18.25
N ASP A 12 12.37 1.65 -17.84
CA ASP A 12 12.54 2.18 -16.48
C ASP A 12 11.71 3.43 -16.25
N GLN A 13 11.68 4.34 -17.23
CA GLN A 13 10.87 5.56 -17.15
C GLN A 13 9.38 5.22 -17.13
N ARG A 14 8.96 4.22 -17.91
CA ARG A 14 7.58 3.76 -17.92
C ARG A 14 7.17 3.19 -16.57
N LYS A 15 7.99 2.35 -15.95
CA LYS A 15 7.74 1.81 -14.62
C LYS A 15 7.60 2.93 -13.58
N ALA A 16 8.51 3.90 -13.60
CA ALA A 16 8.47 5.03 -12.65
C ALA A 16 7.20 5.85 -12.82
N LEU A 17 6.81 6.14 -14.07
CA LEU A 17 5.57 6.88 -14.36
C LEU A 17 4.34 6.14 -13.84
N LEU A 18 4.22 4.84 -14.12
CA LEU A 18 3.06 4.05 -13.70
C LEU A 18 3.00 3.92 -12.18
N ARG A 19 4.12 3.66 -11.52
CA ARG A 19 4.18 3.58 -10.06
C ARG A 19 3.74 4.89 -9.41
N ASN A 20 4.22 6.02 -9.93
CA ASN A 20 3.85 7.33 -9.42
C ASN A 20 2.34 7.58 -9.59
N GLN A 21 1.78 7.30 -10.75
CA GLN A 21 0.37 7.55 -11.03
C GLN A 21 -0.56 6.59 -10.25
N VAL A 22 -0.20 5.32 -10.12
CA VAL A 22 -0.96 4.38 -9.29
C VAL A 22 -0.92 4.79 -7.82
N THR A 23 0.23 5.20 -7.32
CA THR A 23 0.38 5.69 -5.95
C THR A 23 -0.53 6.89 -5.70
N ASN A 24 -0.52 7.86 -6.61
CA ASN A 24 -1.35 9.06 -6.48
C ASN A 24 -2.84 8.74 -6.59
N LEU A 25 -3.22 7.82 -7.47
CA LEU A 25 -4.62 7.39 -7.60
C LEU A 25 -5.15 6.79 -6.30
N ILE A 26 -4.38 5.92 -5.69
CA ILE A 26 -4.78 5.26 -4.43
C ILE A 26 -4.80 6.27 -3.28
N TRP A 27 -3.82 7.16 -3.22
CA TRP A 27 -3.71 8.13 -2.12
C TRP A 27 -4.79 9.21 -2.18
N TYR A 28 -4.99 9.81 -3.37
CA TYR A 28 -5.93 10.92 -3.53
C TYR A 28 -7.33 10.48 -3.97
N GLY A 29 -7.48 9.23 -4.40
CA GLY A 29 -8.75 8.71 -4.92
C GLY A 29 -9.09 9.14 -6.35
N ARG A 30 -8.33 10.04 -6.94
CA ARG A 30 -8.57 10.57 -8.28
C ARG A 30 -7.28 11.12 -8.88
N ILE A 31 -7.08 10.89 -10.16
CA ILE A 31 -6.01 11.53 -10.95
C ILE A 31 -6.56 12.02 -12.29
N GLU A 32 -5.88 12.99 -12.86
CA GLU A 32 -6.13 13.45 -14.23
C GLU A 32 -4.89 13.15 -15.06
N THR A 33 -5.07 12.48 -16.19
CA THR A 33 -3.97 12.05 -17.04
C THR A 33 -4.45 11.82 -18.46
N THR A 34 -3.54 11.47 -19.37
CA THR A 34 -3.92 11.15 -20.75
C THR A 34 -4.67 9.82 -20.80
N LEU A 35 -5.45 9.63 -21.86
CA LEU A 35 -6.22 8.40 -22.06
C LEU A 35 -5.33 7.15 -22.11
N ALA A 36 -4.20 7.23 -22.82
CA ALA A 36 -3.26 6.11 -22.92
C ALA A 36 -2.68 5.73 -21.56
N ARG A 37 -2.27 6.73 -20.76
CA ARG A 37 -1.76 6.51 -19.41
C ARG A 37 -2.85 5.98 -18.49
N ALA A 38 -4.05 6.51 -18.59
CA ALA A 38 -5.18 6.05 -17.78
C ALA A 38 -5.48 4.57 -17.99
N LYS A 39 -5.44 4.09 -19.22
CA LYS A 39 -5.66 2.67 -19.54
C LYS A 39 -4.59 1.76 -18.92
N GLU A 40 -3.33 2.18 -18.94
CA GLU A 40 -2.24 1.42 -18.33
C GLU A 40 -2.30 1.47 -16.80
N VAL A 41 -2.57 2.63 -16.22
CA VAL A 41 -2.74 2.81 -14.77
C VAL A 41 -3.90 1.98 -14.26
N ARG A 42 -5.01 1.96 -14.97
CA ARG A 42 -6.19 1.15 -14.62
C ARG A 42 -5.83 -0.32 -14.46
N SER A 43 -5.11 -0.88 -15.42
CA SER A 43 -4.71 -2.29 -15.39
C SER A 43 -3.91 -2.64 -14.14
N VAL A 44 -2.94 -1.81 -13.77
CA VAL A 44 -2.10 -2.04 -12.59
C VAL A 44 -2.89 -1.82 -11.30
N ALA A 45 -3.68 -0.74 -11.24
CA ALA A 45 -4.47 -0.42 -10.06
C ALA A 45 -5.51 -1.51 -9.76
N GLU A 46 -6.17 -2.04 -10.80
CA GLU A 46 -7.15 -3.12 -10.64
C GLU A 46 -6.52 -4.40 -10.11
N LYS A 47 -5.30 -4.73 -10.52
CA LYS A 47 -4.56 -5.88 -9.98
C LYS A 47 -4.29 -5.72 -8.49
N MET A 48 -3.91 -4.53 -8.06
CA MET A 48 -3.69 -4.26 -6.64
C MET A 48 -4.98 -4.32 -5.83
N ILE A 49 -6.05 -3.76 -6.36
CA ILE A 49 -7.37 -3.80 -5.70
C ILE A 49 -7.84 -5.24 -5.57
N THR A 50 -7.69 -6.05 -6.62
CA THR A 50 -8.05 -7.47 -6.57
C THR A 50 -7.27 -8.21 -5.50
N LEU A 51 -5.97 -7.96 -5.40
CA LEU A 51 -5.12 -8.57 -4.39
C LEU A 51 -5.57 -8.17 -2.97
N ALA A 52 -5.86 -6.89 -2.76
CA ALA A 52 -6.31 -6.38 -1.48
C ALA A 52 -7.68 -6.95 -1.08
N VAL A 53 -8.63 -7.00 -2.01
CA VAL A 53 -9.98 -7.52 -1.76
C VAL A 53 -9.94 -9.01 -1.42
N ARG A 54 -9.08 -9.76 -2.08
CA ARG A 54 -8.95 -11.20 -1.84
C ARG A 54 -8.38 -11.53 -0.47
N GLU A 55 -7.47 -10.69 0.03
CA GLU A 55 -6.67 -11.03 1.21
C GLU A 55 -6.97 -10.16 2.46
N TYR A 56 -7.81 -9.12 2.36
CA TYR A 56 -7.96 -8.13 3.45
C TYR A 56 -8.51 -8.71 4.76
N ASP A 57 -9.32 -9.76 4.70
CA ASP A 57 -9.97 -10.35 5.86
C ASP A 57 -9.20 -11.54 6.45
N LYS A 58 -8.05 -11.88 5.90
CA LYS A 58 -7.24 -13.01 6.37
C LYS A 58 -6.38 -12.60 7.56
N THR A 59 -6.99 -12.62 8.73
CA THR A 59 -6.36 -12.28 9.99
C THR A 59 -6.54 -13.41 10.99
N VAL A 60 -5.68 -13.47 11.99
CA VAL A 60 -5.74 -14.44 13.08
C VAL A 60 -5.43 -13.73 14.39
N ASP A 61 -6.17 -14.10 15.44
CA ASP A 61 -5.93 -13.61 16.78
C ASP A 61 -4.80 -14.41 17.44
N VAL A 62 -3.80 -13.69 17.95
CA VAL A 62 -2.64 -14.28 18.62
C VAL A 62 -2.52 -13.71 20.01
N GLN A 63 -2.29 -14.55 21.00
CA GLN A 63 -2.00 -14.11 22.36
C GLN A 63 -0.52 -13.84 22.51
N LYS A 64 -0.19 -12.64 22.98
CA LYS A 64 1.18 -12.22 23.27
C LYS A 64 1.32 -11.92 24.74
N SER A 65 2.43 -12.37 25.34
CA SER A 65 2.77 -12.00 26.71
C SER A 65 3.95 -11.06 26.70
N TYR A 66 3.91 -10.07 27.60
CA TYR A 66 5.02 -9.15 27.80
C TYR A 66 5.11 -8.75 29.26
N HIS A 67 6.27 -8.27 29.67
CA HIS A 67 6.47 -7.73 31.01
C HIS A 67 6.12 -6.24 31.02
N ASN A 68 5.25 -5.85 31.96
CA ASN A 68 4.96 -4.43 32.16
C ASN A 68 6.07 -3.76 33.01
N ASP A 69 5.92 -2.46 33.26
CA ASP A 69 6.90 -1.69 34.06
C ASP A 69 7.03 -2.20 35.50
N LYS A 70 6.05 -2.94 35.99
CA LYS A 70 6.05 -3.52 37.34
C LYS A 70 6.60 -4.95 37.35
N GLY A 71 7.10 -5.47 36.25
CA GLY A 71 7.62 -6.81 36.13
C GLY A 71 6.57 -7.90 36.04
N GLN A 72 5.30 -7.55 35.96
CA GLN A 72 4.21 -8.50 35.82
C GLN A 72 4.07 -8.98 34.37
N ILE A 73 3.69 -10.24 34.19
CA ILE A 73 3.41 -10.79 32.86
C ILE A 73 1.98 -10.42 32.49
N VAL A 74 1.84 -9.70 31.37
CA VAL A 74 0.54 -9.29 30.82
C VAL A 74 0.30 -10.01 29.53
N GLU A 75 -0.86 -10.64 29.40
CA GLU A 75 -1.28 -11.32 28.19
C GLU A 75 -2.25 -10.41 27.42
N VAL A 76 -1.99 -10.23 26.12
CA VAL A 76 -2.81 -9.42 25.23
C VAL A 76 -3.17 -10.23 24.00
N THR A 77 -4.42 -10.13 23.57
CA THR A 77 -4.86 -10.70 22.30
C THR A 77 -4.63 -9.65 21.21
N VAL A 78 -3.84 -10.00 20.21
CA VAL A 78 -3.50 -9.13 19.08
C VAL A 78 -3.96 -9.79 17.79
N THR A 79 -4.57 -9.01 16.90
CA THR A 79 -4.95 -9.48 15.58
C THR A 79 -3.77 -9.34 14.63
N ASN A 80 -3.25 -10.46 14.14
CA ASN A 80 -2.16 -10.49 13.19
C ASN A 80 -2.65 -10.88 11.81
N ASP A 81 -1.93 -10.45 10.79
CA ASP A 81 -2.17 -10.88 9.42
C ASP A 81 -1.77 -12.34 9.25
N MET A 82 -2.59 -13.10 8.54
CA MET A 82 -2.19 -14.42 8.05
C MET A 82 -1.10 -14.28 6.97
N PRO A 83 -0.32 -15.34 6.69
CA PRO A 83 0.77 -15.25 5.71
C PRO A 83 0.36 -14.69 4.34
N GLU A 84 -0.82 -15.04 3.86
CA GLU A 84 -1.33 -14.56 2.56
C GLU A 84 -1.57 -13.05 2.57
N LYS A 85 -2.19 -12.53 3.64
CA LYS A 85 -2.42 -11.09 3.78
C LYS A 85 -1.11 -10.32 3.95
N LEU A 86 -0.20 -10.85 4.76
CA LEU A 86 1.10 -10.23 4.97
C LEU A 86 1.89 -10.16 3.67
N HIS A 87 1.87 -11.22 2.88
CA HIS A 87 2.52 -11.26 1.57
C HIS A 87 1.92 -10.23 0.61
N ALA A 88 0.58 -10.13 0.56
CA ALA A 88 -0.11 -9.13 -0.26
C ALA A 88 0.28 -7.70 0.14
N ARG A 89 0.31 -7.41 1.43
CA ARG A 89 0.74 -6.09 1.93
C ARG A 89 2.17 -5.77 1.51
N ARG A 90 3.08 -6.72 1.65
CA ARG A 90 4.48 -6.53 1.27
C ARG A 90 4.64 -6.29 -0.23
N LEU A 91 3.87 -6.99 -1.08
CA LEU A 91 3.89 -6.77 -2.52
C LEU A 91 3.41 -5.36 -2.88
N MET A 92 2.32 -4.91 -2.27
CA MET A 92 1.80 -3.56 -2.52
C MET A 92 2.76 -2.48 -2.03
N MET A 93 3.35 -2.66 -0.85
CA MET A 93 4.31 -1.71 -0.30
C MET A 93 5.60 -1.63 -1.14
N ALA A 94 6.02 -2.75 -1.73
CA ALA A 94 7.19 -2.76 -2.61
C ALA A 94 6.94 -2.01 -3.93
N TYR A 95 5.70 -1.97 -4.39
CA TYR A 95 5.35 -1.29 -5.64
C TYR A 95 5.03 0.19 -5.43
N LEU A 96 4.23 0.52 -4.42
CA LEU A 96 3.79 1.89 -4.17
C LEU A 96 4.92 2.74 -3.58
N TYR A 97 4.92 4.03 -3.91
CA TYR A 97 5.83 4.98 -3.28
C TYR A 97 5.30 5.41 -1.92
N ASP A 98 6.21 5.71 -1.02
CA ASP A 98 5.86 6.26 0.29
C ASP A 98 5.40 7.72 0.13
N LEU A 99 4.26 8.02 0.69
CA LEU A 99 3.73 9.38 0.77
C LEU A 99 3.58 9.76 2.23
N GLN A 100 3.98 10.97 2.55
CA GLN A 100 3.85 11.49 3.90
C GLN A 100 2.53 12.24 4.04
N GLU A 101 1.78 11.91 5.07
CA GLU A 101 0.58 12.64 5.43
C GLU A 101 0.96 14.03 5.95
N GLN A 102 0.25 15.06 5.49
CA GLN A 102 0.44 16.40 6.01
C GLN A 102 -0.19 16.50 7.39
N LYS A 103 0.66 16.72 8.39
CA LYS A 103 0.20 16.86 9.77
C LYS A 103 -0.25 18.30 10.03
N THR A 104 -1.33 18.44 10.80
CA THR A 104 -1.72 19.74 11.31
C THR A 104 -0.67 20.24 12.31
N ALA A 105 -0.68 21.54 12.59
CA ALA A 105 0.25 22.12 13.57
C ALA A 105 0.15 21.48 14.95
N GLU A 106 -1.04 21.05 15.35
CA GLU A 106 -1.27 20.36 16.62
C GLU A 106 -0.71 18.94 16.61
N GLU A 107 -0.96 18.19 15.56
CA GLU A 107 -0.42 16.83 15.39
C GLU A 107 1.11 16.85 15.36
N SER A 108 1.69 17.85 14.72
CA SER A 108 3.13 18.00 14.65
C SER A 108 3.80 18.15 16.01
N LYS A 109 3.12 18.76 17.00
CA LYS A 109 3.64 18.92 18.35
C LYS A 109 3.78 17.57 19.10
N TYR A 110 2.89 16.62 18.82
CA TYR A 110 2.91 15.32 19.49
C TYR A 110 3.96 14.36 18.95
N TYR A 111 4.48 14.63 17.76
CA TYR A 111 5.42 13.73 17.08
C TYR A 111 6.84 14.29 16.97
N GLN A 112 7.12 15.38 17.64
CA GLN A 112 8.47 15.95 17.73
C GLN A 112 9.32 15.24 18.77
#